data_83e6e97c17a0930b9c0e774481b5cb8a
#
_entry.id   83e6e97c17a0930b9c0e774481b5cb8a
#
_cell.length_a   1.000
_cell.length_b   1.000
_cell.length_c   1.000
_cell.angle_alpha   90.00
_cell.angle_beta   90.00
_cell.angle_gamma   90.00
#
_symmetry.space_group_name_H-M   'P 1'
#
loop_
_entity.id
_entity.type
_entity.pdbx_description
1 polymer ?
#
loop_
_entity_poly.entity_id
_entity_poly.type
_entity_poly.pdbx_seq_one_letter_code
_entity_poly.pdbx_strand_id
1 'polypeptide(L)'
;MMQHSVQPMLDFIADSPSCYHVIANTAAQLTAAGYAPLSERERWTLKPGGRYFVTRNSSSLIAFRVPETLTGGFMMAAAHSDSPTFKLKEHAELRSNGYVRLNTEKYGGMLMATWFDRPLSVAGRLFVREGGGIAEKLVDIDRDLLVIPSVAIHMNRSANDGMKYQANVDTVPLFSAEDPDAAILSMAAEAAGVRPEDVLGQDLFLYCRGRGTVLGAHGEYILSPKLDDLACAWGCTQGFLASGDSGSLPVLCIFDNEEVGSATKQGAASTFLRDTLRRISLALGQDEEAFQTTLARSFLVSADNAHAIHPDHPEYADADNCPRMNKGVVIKFNANQHYATDGRSCAVFRAICADAGVPVQVMANRSDLPGGSTLGCIAGTLVPVSTVDIGLPQLAMHAAWEIMGIADCGYLADAMARCFETEL
;
A
#
# COMPACT_ATOMS: atom_id res chain seq x y z
N MET A 1 6.83 26.16 2.22
CA MET A 1 6.92 24.69 2.28
C MET A 1 7.15 24.31 3.74
N MET A 2 6.26 23.56 4.34
CA MET A 2 6.53 22.95 5.63
C MET A 2 7.60 21.87 5.41
N GLN A 3 8.66 21.92 6.20
CA GLN A 3 9.68 20.87 6.18
C GLN A 3 9.07 19.66 6.90
N HIS A 4 8.42 18.76 6.15
CA HIS A 4 7.83 17.56 6.72
C HIS A 4 8.96 16.65 7.23
N SER A 5 8.89 16.30 8.50
CA SER A 5 9.76 15.23 9.04
C SER A 5 9.35 13.91 8.37
N VAL A 6 10.32 13.15 7.88
CA VAL A 6 10.08 11.81 7.33
C VAL A 6 9.88 10.75 8.41
N GLN A 7 10.27 11.04 9.65
CA GLN A 7 10.23 10.07 10.74
C GLN A 7 8.85 9.49 11.00
N PRO A 8 7.74 10.29 11.00
CA PRO A 8 6.39 9.72 11.18
C PRO A 8 6.00 8.70 10.11
N MET A 9 6.46 8.88 8.85
CA MET A 9 6.24 7.90 7.80
C MET A 9 7.05 6.61 8.04
N LEU A 10 8.32 6.75 8.41
CA LEU A 10 9.17 5.59 8.72
C LEU A 10 8.64 4.81 9.93
N ASP A 11 8.11 5.50 10.94
CA ASP A 11 7.46 4.88 12.09
C ASP A 11 6.17 4.16 11.68
N PHE A 12 5.32 4.80 10.85
CA PHE A 12 4.12 4.16 10.29
C PHE A 12 4.44 2.88 9.52
N ILE A 13 5.48 2.90 8.67
CA ILE A 13 5.92 1.72 7.90
C ILE A 13 6.44 0.62 8.84
N ALA A 14 7.23 1.00 9.85
CA ALA A 14 7.79 0.06 10.82
C ALA A 14 6.70 -0.61 11.68
N ASP A 15 5.70 0.16 12.08
CA ASP A 15 4.58 -0.30 12.91
C ASP A 15 3.49 -1.01 12.08
N SER A 16 3.68 -1.11 10.75
CA SER A 16 2.76 -1.75 9.79
C SER A 16 3.42 -2.96 9.11
N PRO A 17 3.73 -4.05 9.82
CA PRO A 17 4.44 -5.21 9.26
C PRO A 17 3.61 -6.02 8.24
N SER A 18 2.28 -5.86 8.19
CA SER A 18 1.38 -6.47 7.21
C SER A 18 0.26 -5.52 6.78
N CYS A 19 -0.43 -5.81 5.68
CA CYS A 19 -1.59 -5.02 5.21
C CYS A 19 -2.67 -4.83 6.29
N TYR A 20 -2.86 -5.79 7.18
CA TYR A 20 -3.81 -5.69 8.30
C TYR A 20 -3.39 -4.63 9.32
N HIS A 21 -2.08 -4.55 9.62
CA HIS A 21 -1.52 -3.51 10.50
C HIS A 21 -1.60 -2.12 9.84
N VAL A 22 -1.38 -2.01 8.53
CA VAL A 22 -1.56 -0.76 7.79
C VAL A 22 -2.96 -0.20 8.01
N ILE A 23 -3.99 -1.05 7.83
CA ILE A 23 -5.38 -0.62 7.99
C ILE A 23 -5.72 -0.33 9.46
N ALA A 24 -5.23 -1.13 10.41
CA ALA A 24 -5.44 -0.89 11.83
C ALA A 24 -4.83 0.46 12.26
N ASN A 25 -3.59 0.75 11.85
CA ASN A 25 -2.89 1.99 12.17
C ASN A 25 -3.54 3.21 11.49
N THR A 26 -3.96 3.08 10.24
CA THR A 26 -4.71 4.14 9.55
C THR A 26 -6.06 4.40 10.22
N ALA A 27 -6.80 3.35 10.59
CA ALA A 27 -8.06 3.48 11.31
C ALA A 27 -7.88 4.14 12.68
N ALA A 28 -6.77 3.84 13.38
CA ALA A 28 -6.42 4.49 14.65
C ALA A 28 -6.15 6.00 14.46
N GLN A 29 -5.39 6.39 13.43
CA GLN A 29 -5.15 7.80 13.09
C GLN A 29 -6.47 8.53 12.76
N LEU A 30 -7.34 7.92 11.96
CA LEU A 30 -8.66 8.47 11.62
C LEU A 30 -9.53 8.62 12.86
N THR A 31 -9.56 7.62 13.73
CA THR A 31 -10.32 7.66 14.99
C THR A 31 -9.82 8.79 15.89
N ALA A 32 -8.51 8.95 16.03
CA ALA A 32 -7.89 10.05 16.78
C ALA A 32 -8.24 11.43 16.20
N ALA A 33 -8.47 11.51 14.85
CA ALA A 33 -8.93 12.71 14.17
C ALA A 33 -10.46 12.89 14.17
N GLY A 34 -11.20 12.06 14.93
CA GLY A 34 -12.65 12.18 15.12
C GLY A 34 -13.50 11.52 14.03
N TYR A 35 -12.95 10.61 13.24
CA TYR A 35 -13.71 9.80 12.29
C TYR A 35 -14.37 8.62 12.99
N ALA A 36 -15.65 8.39 12.71
CA ALA A 36 -16.43 7.28 13.25
C ALA A 36 -16.38 6.06 12.31
N PRO A 37 -16.16 4.84 12.84
CA PRO A 37 -16.23 3.63 12.04
C PRO A 37 -17.68 3.33 11.64
N LEU A 38 -17.85 2.89 10.40
CA LEU A 38 -19.11 2.39 9.86
C LEU A 38 -19.01 0.89 9.59
N SER A 39 -20.13 0.18 9.81
CA SER A 39 -20.26 -1.23 9.47
C SER A 39 -20.91 -1.39 8.10
N GLU A 40 -20.34 -2.23 7.22
CA GLU A 40 -21.00 -2.61 5.96
C GLU A 40 -22.30 -3.39 6.18
N ARG A 41 -22.45 -4.02 7.35
CA ARG A 41 -23.64 -4.81 7.74
C ARG A 41 -24.81 -3.97 8.25
N GLU A 42 -24.60 -2.65 8.43
CA GLU A 42 -25.59 -1.75 9.00
C GLU A 42 -26.02 -0.69 7.99
N ARG A 43 -27.21 -0.11 8.18
CA ARG A 43 -27.65 1.06 7.43
C ARG A 43 -26.89 2.29 7.93
N TRP A 44 -26.33 3.07 7.01
CA TRP A 44 -25.61 4.29 7.38
C TRP A 44 -26.56 5.47 7.59
N THR A 45 -26.29 6.24 8.64
CA THR A 45 -26.91 7.54 8.91
C THR A 45 -25.80 8.57 8.95
N LEU A 46 -25.71 9.37 7.90
CA LEU A 46 -24.67 10.38 7.73
C LEU A 46 -25.22 11.77 8.06
N LYS A 47 -24.35 12.65 8.58
CA LYS A 47 -24.69 14.03 8.91
C LYS A 47 -23.76 14.97 8.15
N PRO A 48 -24.22 16.19 7.77
CA PRO A 48 -23.34 17.27 7.34
C PRO A 48 -22.21 17.49 8.35
N GLY A 49 -21.01 17.78 7.90
CA GLY A 49 -19.79 17.87 8.72
C GLY A 49 -19.29 16.55 9.31
N GLY A 50 -20.00 15.44 9.10
CA GLY A 50 -19.65 14.13 9.65
C GLY A 50 -18.42 13.51 9.01
N ARG A 51 -17.63 12.79 9.80
CA ARG A 51 -16.38 12.13 9.42
C ARG A 51 -16.50 10.64 9.67
N TYR A 52 -16.25 9.84 8.66
CA TYR A 52 -16.52 8.40 8.70
C TYR A 52 -15.46 7.60 7.98
N PHE A 53 -15.31 6.34 8.38
CA PHE A 53 -14.56 5.35 7.61
C PHE A 53 -15.21 3.96 7.69
N VAL A 54 -14.98 3.13 6.70
CA VAL A 54 -15.41 1.74 6.62
C VAL A 54 -14.24 0.86 6.21
N THR A 55 -14.13 -0.32 6.80
CA THR A 55 -13.10 -1.31 6.43
C THR A 55 -13.73 -2.54 5.78
N ARG A 56 -13.00 -3.16 4.88
CA ARG A 56 -13.37 -4.46 4.29
C ARG A 56 -12.21 -5.44 4.46
N ASN A 57 -12.50 -6.64 4.95
CA ASN A 57 -11.52 -7.69 5.23
C ASN A 57 -10.39 -7.28 6.19
N SER A 58 -10.54 -6.19 6.96
CA SER A 58 -9.50 -5.58 7.80
C SER A 58 -8.18 -5.27 7.06
N SER A 59 -8.19 -5.31 5.73
CA SER A 59 -7.02 -5.04 4.87
C SER A 59 -7.25 -3.93 3.85
N SER A 60 -8.48 -3.42 3.75
CA SER A 60 -8.83 -2.24 2.94
C SER A 60 -9.70 -1.28 3.72
N LEU A 61 -9.59 0.01 3.39
CA LEU A 61 -10.29 1.09 4.09
C LEU A 61 -10.75 2.17 3.11
N ILE A 62 -11.96 2.69 3.33
CA ILE A 62 -12.42 3.93 2.68
C ILE A 62 -12.85 4.90 3.77
N ALA A 63 -12.24 6.08 3.82
CA ALA A 63 -12.62 7.17 4.71
C ALA A 63 -13.18 8.34 3.92
N PHE A 64 -14.12 9.07 4.50
CA PHE A 64 -14.73 10.22 3.84
C PHE A 64 -15.23 11.25 4.86
N ARG A 65 -15.36 12.49 4.39
CA ARG A 65 -15.91 13.61 5.15
C ARG A 65 -17.09 14.19 4.39
N VAL A 66 -18.24 14.28 5.04
CA VAL A 66 -19.45 14.86 4.44
C VAL A 66 -19.37 16.38 4.55
N PRO A 67 -19.39 17.15 3.44
CA PRO A 67 -19.43 18.61 3.51
C PRO A 67 -20.76 19.11 4.11
N GLU A 68 -20.78 20.35 4.61
CA GLU A 68 -22.03 20.97 5.07
C GLU A 68 -23.07 21.07 3.94
N THR A 69 -22.62 21.34 2.73
CA THR A 69 -23.41 21.30 1.50
C THR A 69 -22.60 20.68 0.38
N LEU A 70 -23.08 19.64 -0.23
CA LEU A 70 -22.44 18.97 -1.36
C LEU A 70 -22.79 19.70 -2.66
N THR A 71 -21.87 20.50 -3.18
CA THR A 71 -21.99 21.24 -4.46
C THR A 71 -21.09 20.66 -5.55
N GLY A 72 -19.97 20.06 -5.16
CA GLY A 72 -19.00 19.42 -6.04
C GLY A 72 -19.23 17.92 -6.22
N GLY A 73 -18.18 17.21 -6.61
CA GLY A 73 -18.11 15.76 -6.76
C GLY A 73 -17.41 15.08 -5.59
N PHE A 74 -17.07 13.81 -5.78
CA PHE A 74 -16.14 13.07 -4.92
C PHE A 74 -14.71 13.40 -5.34
N MET A 75 -13.91 13.95 -4.42
CA MET A 75 -12.47 14.15 -4.61
C MET A 75 -11.74 13.00 -3.93
N MET A 76 -11.23 12.07 -4.72
CA MET A 76 -10.77 10.77 -4.25
C MET A 76 -9.26 10.61 -4.40
N ALA A 77 -8.63 9.98 -3.41
CA ALA A 77 -7.27 9.43 -3.53
C ALA A 77 -7.30 7.93 -3.21
N ALA A 78 -6.56 7.15 -3.97
CA ALA A 78 -6.43 5.72 -3.78
C ALA A 78 -4.96 5.31 -3.75
N ALA A 79 -4.60 4.45 -2.79
CA ALA A 79 -3.29 3.81 -2.60
C ALA A 79 -3.52 2.36 -2.16
N HIS A 80 -2.45 1.58 -1.92
CA HIS A 80 -2.62 0.20 -1.44
C HIS A 80 -1.86 -0.10 -0.13
N SER A 81 -2.31 -1.16 0.55
CA SER A 81 -1.84 -1.57 1.87
C SER A 81 -0.87 -2.74 1.84
N ASP A 82 -0.87 -3.51 0.76
CA ASP A 82 -0.05 -4.70 0.58
C ASP A 82 1.31 -4.35 -0.03
N SER A 83 2.25 -5.28 0.02
CA SER A 83 3.59 -5.18 -0.56
C SER A 83 4.09 -6.59 -0.87
N PRO A 84 5.01 -6.78 -1.82
CA PRO A 84 5.54 -8.10 -2.13
C PRO A 84 6.23 -8.75 -0.94
N THR A 85 5.87 -10.02 -0.68
CA THR A 85 6.41 -10.77 0.46
C THR A 85 6.25 -12.28 0.27
N PHE A 86 6.49 -13.05 1.32
CA PHE A 86 6.22 -14.49 1.40
C PHE A 86 5.09 -14.76 2.38
N LYS A 87 4.05 -15.47 1.93
CA LYS A 87 2.94 -15.94 2.77
C LYS A 87 3.25 -17.33 3.30
N LEU A 88 3.02 -17.58 4.60
CA LEU A 88 3.09 -18.92 5.19
C LEU A 88 1.94 -19.76 4.66
N LYS A 89 2.24 -21.01 4.30
CA LYS A 89 1.24 -22.01 3.96
C LYS A 89 0.63 -22.62 5.22
N GLU A 90 -0.53 -23.28 5.08
CA GLU A 90 -1.26 -23.88 6.20
C GLU A 90 -0.41 -24.91 6.98
N HIS A 91 0.30 -25.77 6.27
CA HIS A 91 1.29 -26.69 6.85
C HIS A 91 2.68 -26.10 6.62
N ALA A 92 3.15 -25.32 7.60
CA ALA A 92 4.32 -24.47 7.40
C ALA A 92 5.65 -25.18 7.70
N GLU A 93 5.72 -26.12 8.65
CA GLU A 93 6.99 -26.70 9.07
C GLU A 93 7.48 -27.79 8.10
N LEU A 94 8.66 -27.58 7.52
CA LEU A 94 9.40 -28.53 6.69
C LEU A 94 10.60 -29.05 7.48
N ARG A 95 10.55 -30.31 7.92
CA ARG A 95 11.59 -30.95 8.73
C ARG A 95 12.46 -31.84 7.88
N SER A 96 13.71 -31.48 7.72
CA SER A 96 14.71 -32.29 6.97
C SER A 96 16.12 -31.83 7.25
N ASN A 97 17.08 -32.74 7.09
CA ASN A 97 18.52 -32.48 7.17
C ASN A 97 18.97 -31.84 8.52
N GLY A 98 18.28 -32.12 9.62
CA GLY A 98 18.62 -31.56 10.92
C GLY A 98 18.11 -30.14 11.15
N TYR A 99 17.16 -29.67 10.32
CA TYR A 99 16.61 -28.32 10.39
C TYR A 99 15.08 -28.31 10.28
N VAL A 100 14.46 -27.29 10.86
CA VAL A 100 13.08 -26.90 10.58
C VAL A 100 13.10 -25.63 9.74
N ARG A 101 12.43 -25.68 8.58
CA ARG A 101 12.26 -24.57 7.66
C ARG A 101 10.77 -24.28 7.50
N LEU A 102 10.42 -23.08 7.01
CA LEU A 102 9.02 -22.73 6.80
C LEU A 102 8.64 -22.78 5.32
N ASN A 103 7.54 -23.49 5.04
CA ASN A 103 6.94 -23.58 3.71
C ASN A 103 6.17 -22.29 3.41
N THR A 104 6.64 -21.57 2.42
CA THR A 104 6.07 -20.28 2.01
C THR A 104 5.71 -20.29 0.54
N GLU A 105 4.92 -19.33 0.13
CA GLU A 105 4.70 -18.99 -1.27
C GLU A 105 4.88 -17.48 -1.51
N LYS A 106 5.30 -17.12 -2.70
CA LYS A 106 5.45 -15.72 -3.08
C LYS A 106 4.08 -15.04 -3.12
N TYR A 107 4.04 -13.84 -2.56
CA TYR A 107 2.96 -12.90 -2.73
C TYR A 107 3.48 -11.70 -3.52
N GLY A 108 2.92 -11.47 -4.71
CA GLY A 108 3.36 -10.41 -5.62
C GLY A 108 4.66 -10.69 -6.39
N GLY A 109 5.08 -9.70 -7.13
CA GLY A 109 6.28 -9.72 -7.97
C GLY A 109 7.50 -9.13 -7.26
N MET A 110 8.37 -9.95 -6.66
CA MET A 110 9.50 -9.48 -5.85
C MET A 110 10.87 -9.73 -6.48
N LEU A 111 11.84 -8.93 -6.09
CA LEU A 111 13.28 -9.18 -6.31
C LEU A 111 13.78 -10.19 -5.26
N MET A 112 13.65 -11.50 -5.51
CA MET A 112 13.96 -12.56 -4.54
C MET A 112 15.35 -12.46 -3.93
N ALA A 113 16.37 -12.08 -4.72
CA ALA A 113 17.76 -11.94 -4.26
C ALA A 113 17.91 -11.01 -3.05
N THR A 114 17.03 -10.03 -2.92
CA THR A 114 17.11 -9.01 -1.85
C THR A 114 16.62 -9.50 -0.50
N TRP A 115 16.00 -10.70 -0.45
CA TRP A 115 15.47 -11.28 0.78
C TRP A 115 16.45 -12.19 1.52
N PHE A 116 17.58 -12.55 0.89
CA PHE A 116 18.57 -13.41 1.49
C PHE A 116 19.41 -12.73 2.58
N ASP A 117 19.91 -13.55 3.50
CA ASP A 117 20.93 -13.23 4.51
C ASP A 117 20.57 -12.06 5.45
N ARG A 118 19.29 -11.86 5.70
CA ARG A 118 18.81 -10.82 6.61
C ARG A 118 17.80 -11.33 7.62
N PRO A 119 17.70 -10.69 8.79
CA PRO A 119 16.69 -11.04 9.78
C PRO A 119 15.28 -10.82 9.25
N LEU A 120 14.44 -11.83 9.40
CA LEU A 120 13.02 -11.79 9.06
C LEU A 120 12.17 -12.13 10.29
N SER A 121 10.95 -11.63 10.32
CA SER A 121 9.92 -12.01 11.28
C SER A 121 8.62 -12.38 10.58
N VAL A 122 7.58 -12.67 11.38
CA VAL A 122 6.25 -13.04 10.90
C VAL A 122 5.21 -12.13 11.51
N ALA A 123 4.33 -11.60 10.68
CA ALA A 123 3.18 -10.79 11.09
C ALA A 123 1.97 -11.10 10.21
N GLY A 124 0.79 -10.69 10.69
CA GLY A 124 -0.47 -10.90 9.99
C GLY A 124 -1.65 -10.95 10.95
N ARG A 125 -2.51 -11.97 10.79
CA ARG A 125 -3.67 -12.17 11.65
C ARG A 125 -3.98 -13.63 11.87
N LEU A 126 -4.64 -13.92 13.01
CA LEU A 126 -5.26 -15.20 13.32
C LEU A 126 -6.77 -15.02 13.45
N PHE A 127 -7.50 -16.06 13.07
CA PHE A 127 -8.92 -16.20 13.38
C PHE A 127 -9.07 -17.24 14.47
N VAL A 128 -9.67 -16.83 15.58
CA VAL A 128 -9.77 -17.67 16.79
C VAL A 128 -11.22 -17.87 17.23
N ARG A 129 -11.48 -18.98 17.90
CA ARG A 129 -12.76 -19.23 18.55
C ARG A 129 -12.85 -18.39 19.83
N GLU A 130 -13.79 -17.46 19.89
CA GLU A 130 -13.98 -16.58 21.04
C GLU A 130 -15.47 -16.25 21.22
N GLY A 131 -15.99 -16.35 22.46
CA GLY A 131 -17.36 -15.94 22.78
C GLY A 131 -18.48 -16.62 21.99
N GLY A 132 -18.26 -17.85 21.51
CA GLY A 132 -19.20 -18.58 20.65
C GLY A 132 -19.18 -18.20 19.17
N GLY A 133 -18.25 -17.30 18.77
CA GLY A 133 -18.04 -16.83 17.41
C GLY A 133 -16.59 -17.01 16.95
N ILE A 134 -16.24 -16.27 15.90
CA ILE A 134 -14.89 -16.16 15.37
C ILE A 134 -14.43 -14.72 15.56
N ALA A 135 -13.30 -14.53 16.25
CA ALA A 135 -12.63 -13.25 16.40
C ALA A 135 -11.34 -13.19 15.58
N GLU A 136 -11.01 -12.00 15.10
CA GLU A 136 -9.74 -11.68 14.45
C GLU A 136 -8.75 -11.11 15.48
N LYS A 137 -7.51 -11.59 15.44
CA LYS A 137 -6.40 -11.09 16.27
C LYS A 137 -5.23 -10.74 15.37
N LEU A 138 -4.74 -9.52 15.44
CA LEU A 138 -3.49 -9.14 14.79
C LEU A 138 -2.30 -9.83 15.47
N VAL A 139 -1.31 -10.15 14.66
CA VAL A 139 -0.09 -10.84 15.09
C VAL A 139 1.11 -10.10 14.56
N ASP A 140 2.04 -9.78 15.47
CA ASP A 140 3.42 -9.42 15.14
C ASP A 140 4.34 -10.14 16.14
N ILE A 141 5.16 -11.07 15.66
CA ILE A 141 6.11 -11.79 16.52
C ILE A 141 7.25 -10.86 16.95
N ASP A 142 7.56 -9.84 16.14
CA ASP A 142 8.50 -8.75 16.38
C ASP A 142 9.85 -9.19 17.00
N ARG A 143 10.47 -10.22 16.45
CA ARG A 143 11.83 -10.63 16.77
C ARG A 143 12.56 -11.17 15.56
N ASP A 144 13.89 -11.16 15.57
CA ASP A 144 14.71 -11.80 14.54
C ASP A 144 14.53 -13.31 14.63
N LEU A 145 13.66 -13.86 13.78
CA LEU A 145 13.15 -15.21 13.90
C LEU A 145 13.62 -16.13 12.78
N LEU A 146 13.76 -15.60 11.58
CA LEU A 146 13.98 -16.35 10.35
C LEU A 146 15.12 -15.76 9.54
N VAL A 147 15.72 -16.58 8.69
CA VAL A 147 16.64 -16.15 7.64
C VAL A 147 16.50 -17.06 6.42
N ILE A 148 16.57 -16.48 5.22
CA ILE A 148 16.73 -17.23 3.98
C ILE A 148 18.23 -17.26 3.68
N PRO A 149 18.94 -18.37 3.91
CA PRO A 149 20.40 -18.40 3.78
C PRO A 149 20.83 -18.58 2.33
N SER A 150 21.80 -17.78 1.89
CA SER A 150 22.50 -17.99 0.62
C SER A 150 23.33 -19.26 0.66
N VAL A 151 23.47 -19.91 -0.51
CA VAL A 151 24.48 -20.96 -0.68
C VAL A 151 25.86 -20.34 -0.75
N ALA A 152 26.80 -20.83 0.07
CA ALA A 152 28.15 -20.28 0.11
C ALA A 152 28.83 -20.31 -1.28
N ILE A 153 29.57 -19.25 -1.62
CA ILE A 153 30.26 -19.12 -2.92
C ILE A 153 31.14 -20.32 -3.26
N HIS A 154 31.70 -20.99 -2.24
CA HIS A 154 32.54 -22.20 -2.45
C HIS A 154 31.73 -23.39 -2.95
N MET A 155 30.44 -23.45 -2.71
CA MET A 155 29.51 -24.49 -3.13
C MET A 155 28.79 -24.13 -4.43
N ASN A 156 28.70 -22.86 -4.79
CA ASN A 156 28.10 -22.33 -6.01
C ASN A 156 28.97 -21.20 -6.58
N ARG A 157 30.05 -21.56 -7.30
CA ARG A 157 31.03 -20.59 -7.82
C ARG A 157 30.50 -19.67 -8.92
N SER A 158 29.41 -20.07 -9.58
CA SER A 158 28.74 -19.29 -10.63
C SER A 158 27.62 -18.40 -10.13
N ALA A 159 27.46 -18.26 -8.81
CA ALA A 159 26.37 -17.46 -8.24
C ALA A 159 26.33 -16.00 -8.76
N ASN A 160 27.51 -15.41 -9.05
CA ASN A 160 27.62 -14.04 -9.57
C ASN A 160 27.47 -13.92 -11.09
N ASP A 161 27.35 -15.03 -11.82
CA ASP A 161 27.17 -15.04 -13.28
C ASP A 161 25.69 -14.93 -13.69
N GLY A 162 24.80 -14.81 -12.70
CA GLY A 162 23.35 -14.75 -12.84
C GLY A 162 22.67 -16.00 -12.28
N MET A 163 21.91 -15.82 -11.19
CA MET A 163 21.19 -16.91 -10.54
C MET A 163 19.69 -16.86 -10.86
N LYS A 164 19.14 -17.97 -11.34
CA LYS A 164 17.70 -18.16 -11.49
C LYS A 164 17.15 -18.84 -10.25
N TYR A 165 16.53 -18.07 -9.37
CA TYR A 165 15.95 -18.59 -8.13
C TYR A 165 14.67 -19.40 -8.38
N GLN A 166 14.56 -20.53 -7.66
CA GLN A 166 13.34 -21.34 -7.54
C GLN A 166 12.72 -21.09 -6.17
N ALA A 167 11.56 -20.44 -6.11
CA ALA A 167 10.98 -19.99 -4.87
C ALA A 167 10.73 -21.11 -3.84
N ASN A 168 10.34 -22.31 -4.30
CA ASN A 168 10.09 -23.47 -3.43
C ASN A 168 11.36 -24.21 -2.98
N VAL A 169 12.54 -23.80 -3.42
CA VAL A 169 13.84 -24.41 -3.09
C VAL A 169 14.75 -23.39 -2.42
N ASP A 170 14.98 -22.27 -3.09
CA ASP A 170 16.01 -21.31 -2.71
C ASP A 170 15.53 -20.30 -1.66
N THR A 171 14.22 -20.00 -1.59
CA THR A 171 13.66 -18.97 -0.69
C THR A 171 12.88 -19.53 0.48
N VAL A 172 13.18 -20.76 0.91
CA VAL A 172 12.56 -21.42 2.06
C VAL A 172 13.29 -21.00 3.34
N PRO A 173 12.66 -20.21 4.25
CA PRO A 173 13.36 -19.67 5.40
C PRO A 173 13.75 -20.76 6.42
N LEU A 174 14.95 -20.64 6.96
CA LEU A 174 15.41 -21.40 8.11
C LEU A 174 14.74 -20.86 9.37
N PHE A 175 14.14 -21.74 10.16
CA PHE A 175 13.37 -21.40 11.35
C PHE A 175 14.01 -21.92 12.65
N SER A 176 14.43 -23.21 12.67
CA SER A 176 15.00 -23.84 13.86
C SER A 176 15.99 -24.93 13.50
N ALA A 177 16.81 -25.33 14.46
CA ALA A 177 17.48 -26.64 14.45
C ALA A 177 16.43 -27.77 14.51
N GLU A 178 16.87 -29.02 14.46
CA GLU A 178 15.98 -30.16 14.59
C GLU A 178 15.32 -30.17 15.99
N ASP A 179 14.12 -29.61 16.04
CA ASP A 179 13.31 -29.44 17.23
C ASP A 179 11.87 -29.90 16.92
N PRO A 180 11.38 -30.99 17.55
CA PRO A 180 10.02 -31.47 17.31
C PRO A 180 8.93 -30.48 17.75
N ASP A 181 9.23 -29.64 18.72
CA ASP A 181 8.27 -28.69 19.31
C ASP A 181 8.28 -27.31 18.62
N ALA A 182 9.23 -27.07 17.69
CA ALA A 182 9.26 -25.83 16.93
C ALA A 182 8.03 -25.71 16.02
N ALA A 183 7.08 -24.85 16.37
CA ALA A 183 5.82 -24.61 15.66
C ALA A 183 5.56 -23.11 15.52
N ILE A 184 5.52 -22.62 14.28
CA ILE A 184 5.32 -21.19 14.02
C ILE A 184 3.93 -20.72 14.45
N LEU A 185 2.91 -21.57 14.32
CA LEU A 185 1.55 -21.23 14.74
C LEU A 185 1.46 -21.03 16.26
N SER A 186 2.21 -21.84 17.05
CA SER A 186 2.25 -21.67 18.49
C SER A 186 2.88 -20.33 18.90
N MET A 187 3.94 -19.90 18.21
CA MET A 187 4.56 -18.60 18.45
C MET A 187 3.66 -17.43 18.02
N ALA A 188 2.94 -17.59 16.92
CA ALA A 188 1.96 -16.60 16.47
C ALA A 188 0.77 -16.49 17.46
N ALA A 189 0.29 -17.62 17.98
CA ALA A 189 -0.76 -17.66 18.99
C ALA A 189 -0.30 -16.99 20.30
N GLU A 190 0.92 -17.27 20.76
CA GLU A 190 1.53 -16.63 21.93
C GLU A 190 1.60 -15.11 21.74
N ALA A 191 2.10 -14.65 20.58
CA ALA A 191 2.18 -13.21 20.26
C ALA A 191 0.80 -12.54 20.21
N ALA A 192 -0.24 -13.26 19.79
CA ALA A 192 -1.64 -12.81 19.80
C ALA A 192 -2.32 -12.93 21.17
N GLY A 193 -1.68 -13.53 22.17
CA GLY A 193 -2.26 -13.78 23.49
C GLY A 193 -3.42 -14.78 23.48
N VAL A 194 -3.37 -15.79 22.58
CA VAL A 194 -4.41 -16.82 22.43
C VAL A 194 -3.80 -18.22 22.51
N ARG A 195 -4.64 -19.24 22.73
CA ARG A 195 -4.18 -20.62 22.75
C ARG A 195 -4.10 -21.17 21.33
N PRO A 196 -3.07 -21.94 20.96
CA PRO A 196 -2.95 -22.52 19.62
C PRO A 196 -4.15 -23.38 19.19
N GLU A 197 -4.77 -24.11 20.11
CA GLU A 197 -5.94 -24.94 19.85
C GLU A 197 -7.23 -24.17 19.54
N ASP A 198 -7.28 -22.87 19.85
CA ASP A 198 -8.40 -21.98 19.52
C ASP A 198 -8.25 -21.37 18.12
N VAL A 199 -7.09 -21.52 17.47
CA VAL A 199 -6.84 -20.97 16.12
C VAL A 199 -7.58 -21.80 15.08
N LEU A 200 -8.40 -21.12 14.27
CA LEU A 200 -9.23 -21.71 13.21
C LEU A 200 -8.72 -21.36 11.80
N GLY A 201 -7.88 -20.36 11.67
CA GLY A 201 -7.31 -19.92 10.40
C GLY A 201 -6.27 -18.84 10.58
N GLN A 202 -5.43 -18.63 9.57
CA GLN A 202 -4.32 -17.70 9.62
C GLN A 202 -4.09 -17.03 8.28
N ASP A 203 -3.65 -15.77 8.33
CA ASP A 203 -3.03 -15.06 7.22
C ASP A 203 -1.72 -14.46 7.74
N LEU A 204 -0.63 -15.20 7.63
CA LEU A 204 0.68 -14.83 8.16
C LEU A 204 1.68 -14.65 7.03
N PHE A 205 2.47 -13.57 7.13
CA PHE A 205 3.44 -13.15 6.13
C PHE A 205 4.79 -12.90 6.77
N LEU A 206 5.86 -13.12 6.01
CA LEU A 206 7.19 -12.72 6.40
C LEU A 206 7.37 -11.22 6.18
N TYR A 207 8.20 -10.59 6.99
CA TYR A 207 8.62 -9.21 6.75
C TYR A 207 10.06 -8.97 7.19
N CYS A 208 10.70 -7.98 6.54
CA CYS A 208 12.00 -7.47 6.97
C CYS A 208 11.81 -6.59 8.20
N ARG A 209 12.41 -6.98 9.32
CA ARG A 209 12.20 -6.33 10.62
C ARG A 209 12.96 -5.00 10.80
N GLY A 210 13.81 -4.63 9.87
CA GLY A 210 14.56 -3.38 9.97
C GLY A 210 13.66 -2.14 9.86
N ARG A 211 13.91 -1.15 10.71
CA ARG A 211 13.30 0.18 10.57
C ARG A 211 13.95 0.94 9.43
N GLY A 212 13.16 1.73 8.70
CA GLY A 212 13.69 2.61 7.65
C GLY A 212 14.71 3.61 8.22
N THR A 213 15.62 4.05 7.37
CA THR A 213 16.71 4.97 7.75
C THR A 213 16.91 6.05 6.70
N VAL A 214 17.42 7.19 7.13
CA VAL A 214 17.86 8.28 6.26
C VAL A 214 19.32 8.05 5.90
N LEU A 215 19.67 8.23 4.63
CA LEU A 215 21.01 8.05 4.10
C LEU A 215 21.35 9.07 3.01
N GLY A 216 22.60 9.06 2.54
CA GLY A 216 23.14 10.01 1.58
C GLY A 216 24.10 11.00 2.24
N ALA A 217 24.90 11.71 1.45
CA ALA A 217 25.92 12.63 1.93
C ALA A 217 25.34 13.77 2.79
N HIS A 218 24.07 14.14 2.53
CA HIS A 218 23.35 15.21 3.22
C HIS A 218 21.99 14.74 3.74
N GLY A 219 21.74 13.43 3.80
CA GLY A 219 20.45 12.86 4.22
C GLY A 219 19.35 13.01 3.18
N GLU A 220 19.69 12.88 1.90
CA GLU A 220 18.77 13.13 0.78
C GLU A 220 17.81 11.98 0.49
N TYR A 221 18.11 10.79 1.01
CA TYR A 221 17.39 9.56 0.66
C TYR A 221 16.86 8.85 1.89
N ILE A 222 15.87 8.03 1.65
CA ILE A 222 15.31 7.07 2.60
C ILE A 222 15.58 5.68 2.06
N LEU A 223 16.00 4.76 2.93
CA LEU A 223 16.04 3.33 2.68
C LEU A 223 15.07 2.65 3.65
N SER A 224 14.04 2.00 3.14
CA SER A 224 13.01 1.35 3.96
C SER A 224 12.40 0.17 3.21
N PRO A 225 11.94 -0.88 3.92
CA PRO A 225 11.02 -1.85 3.31
C PRO A 225 9.69 -1.18 3.01
N LYS A 226 8.92 -1.72 2.05
CA LYS A 226 7.51 -1.38 1.80
C LYS A 226 7.26 0.12 1.51
N LEU A 227 8.22 0.84 0.91
CA LEU A 227 7.95 2.20 0.40
C LEU A 227 6.84 2.15 -0.65
N ASP A 228 6.85 1.11 -1.47
CA ASP A 228 5.76 0.69 -2.32
C ASP A 228 4.79 -0.19 -1.52
N ASP A 229 3.57 0.26 -1.21
CA ASP A 229 3.05 1.62 -1.51
C ASP A 229 2.72 2.39 -0.23
N LEU A 230 3.32 1.98 0.92
CA LEU A 230 3.02 2.59 2.21
C LEU A 230 3.44 4.08 2.28
N ALA A 231 4.35 4.52 1.43
CA ALA A 231 4.69 5.93 1.30
C ALA A 231 3.53 6.74 0.69
N CYS A 232 2.88 6.23 -0.38
CA CYS A 232 1.69 6.86 -0.95
C CYS A 232 0.49 6.73 -0.02
N ALA A 233 0.26 5.56 0.59
CA ALA A 233 -0.82 5.36 1.55
C ALA A 233 -0.72 6.36 2.72
N TRP A 234 0.49 6.55 3.27
CA TRP A 234 0.76 7.53 4.32
C TRP A 234 0.55 8.96 3.80
N GLY A 235 1.15 9.33 2.67
CA GLY A 235 1.06 10.67 2.09
C GLY A 235 -0.39 11.08 1.79
N CYS A 236 -1.17 10.20 1.17
CA CYS A 236 -2.60 10.40 0.92
C CYS A 236 -3.39 10.54 2.23
N THR A 237 -3.08 9.74 3.26
CA THR A 237 -3.73 9.83 4.58
C THR A 237 -3.41 11.16 5.26
N GLN A 238 -2.15 11.62 5.24
CA GLN A 238 -1.78 12.91 5.83
C GLN A 238 -2.44 14.08 5.09
N GLY A 239 -2.43 14.06 3.75
CA GLY A 239 -3.14 15.06 2.95
C GLY A 239 -4.64 15.09 3.23
N PHE A 240 -5.27 13.92 3.37
CA PHE A 240 -6.69 13.80 3.73
C PHE A 240 -7.00 14.40 5.10
N LEU A 241 -6.16 14.12 6.10
CA LEU A 241 -6.31 14.62 7.46
C LEU A 241 -6.04 16.13 7.57
N ALA A 242 -5.13 16.66 6.76
CA ALA A 242 -4.75 18.07 6.76
C ALA A 242 -5.69 18.96 5.93
N SER A 243 -6.46 18.38 4.99
CA SER A 243 -7.32 19.15 4.09
C SER A 243 -8.46 19.85 4.84
N GLY A 244 -8.76 21.08 4.40
CA GLY A 244 -9.89 21.86 4.84
C GLY A 244 -11.23 21.39 4.24
N ASP A 245 -12.30 22.08 4.60
CA ASP A 245 -13.62 21.82 4.05
C ASP A 245 -13.82 22.53 2.70
N SER A 246 -14.55 21.88 1.80
CA SER A 246 -14.96 22.42 0.50
C SER A 246 -16.38 21.94 0.18
N GLY A 247 -16.93 22.33 -0.97
CA GLY A 247 -18.20 21.80 -1.47
C GLY A 247 -18.08 20.40 -2.06
N SER A 248 -16.89 19.87 -2.25
CA SER A 248 -16.63 18.50 -2.65
C SER A 248 -16.59 17.54 -1.46
N LEU A 249 -16.82 16.26 -1.69
CA LEU A 249 -16.75 15.21 -0.69
C LEU A 249 -15.40 14.49 -0.82
N PRO A 250 -14.43 14.72 0.09
CA PRO A 250 -13.16 14.05 0.07
C PRO A 250 -13.28 12.58 0.46
N VAL A 251 -12.59 11.69 -0.29
CA VAL A 251 -12.59 10.24 -0.07
C VAL A 251 -11.17 9.71 -0.15
N LEU A 252 -10.69 9.09 0.93
CA LEU A 252 -9.43 8.34 0.96
C LEU A 252 -9.74 6.86 0.80
N CYS A 253 -9.07 6.19 -0.13
CA CYS A 253 -9.16 4.75 -0.36
C CYS A 253 -7.79 4.11 -0.14
N ILE A 254 -7.73 3.04 0.65
CA ILE A 254 -6.55 2.17 0.74
C ILE A 254 -7.03 0.76 0.44
N PHE A 255 -6.59 0.21 -0.70
CA PHE A 255 -6.98 -1.12 -1.17
C PHE A 255 -5.94 -2.16 -0.79
N ASP A 256 -6.33 -3.43 -0.86
CA ASP A 256 -5.45 -4.59 -0.68
C ASP A 256 -5.31 -5.35 -1.99
N ASN A 257 -4.31 -6.22 -2.07
CA ASN A 257 -4.04 -7.13 -3.18
C ASN A 257 -3.72 -6.43 -4.53
N GLU A 258 -3.20 -5.21 -4.51
CA GLU A 258 -2.70 -4.57 -5.71
C GLU A 258 -1.61 -5.43 -6.36
N GLU A 259 -0.65 -5.90 -5.58
CA GLU A 259 0.52 -6.69 -5.97
C GLU A 259 0.20 -8.05 -6.62
N VAL A 260 -1.05 -8.46 -6.55
CA VAL A 260 -1.58 -9.70 -7.15
C VAL A 260 -2.76 -9.46 -8.08
N GLY A 261 -2.94 -8.20 -8.54
CA GLY A 261 -3.87 -7.82 -9.60
C GLY A 261 -5.24 -7.36 -9.14
N SER A 262 -5.43 -6.98 -7.87
CA SER A 262 -6.63 -6.32 -7.31
C SER A 262 -7.96 -7.10 -7.41
N ALA A 263 -7.98 -8.32 -7.96
CA ALA A 263 -9.19 -9.09 -8.27
C ALA A 263 -9.74 -9.87 -7.06
N THR A 264 -9.92 -9.19 -5.93
CA THR A 264 -10.47 -9.75 -4.70
C THR A 264 -11.62 -8.90 -4.18
N LYS A 265 -12.37 -9.38 -3.15
CA LYS A 265 -13.48 -8.60 -2.55
C LYS A 265 -13.03 -7.28 -1.91
N GLN A 266 -11.77 -7.15 -1.54
CA GLN A 266 -11.16 -5.98 -0.90
C GLN A 266 -10.21 -5.20 -1.82
N GLY A 267 -9.91 -5.70 -3.02
CA GLY A 267 -9.06 -5.03 -4.00
C GLY A 267 -9.79 -3.96 -4.80
N ALA A 268 -9.02 -3.17 -5.58
CA ALA A 268 -9.56 -2.09 -6.41
C ALA A 268 -10.51 -2.56 -7.51
N ALA A 269 -10.42 -3.84 -7.95
CA ALA A 269 -11.35 -4.46 -8.90
C ALA A 269 -12.69 -4.88 -8.27
N SER A 270 -12.87 -4.68 -6.96
CA SER A 270 -14.15 -4.95 -6.30
C SER A 270 -15.11 -3.77 -6.40
N THR A 271 -16.37 -4.01 -6.06
CA THR A 271 -17.38 -2.94 -5.95
C THR A 271 -17.23 -2.08 -4.69
N PHE A 272 -16.20 -2.27 -3.87
CA PHE A 272 -16.06 -1.62 -2.57
C PHE A 272 -16.16 -0.09 -2.67
N LEU A 273 -15.41 0.51 -3.59
CA LEU A 273 -15.48 1.96 -3.81
C LEU A 273 -16.86 2.38 -4.31
N ARG A 274 -17.35 1.76 -5.39
CA ARG A 274 -18.64 2.10 -5.99
C ARG A 274 -19.80 1.98 -4.98
N ASP A 275 -19.83 0.86 -4.23
CA ASP A 275 -20.89 0.62 -3.25
C ASP A 275 -20.83 1.65 -2.11
N THR A 276 -19.61 2.01 -1.66
CA THR A 276 -19.41 3.04 -0.64
C THR A 276 -19.91 4.40 -1.12
N LEU A 277 -19.50 4.86 -2.31
CA LEU A 277 -19.95 6.13 -2.89
C LEU A 277 -21.48 6.18 -3.06
N ARG A 278 -22.08 5.07 -3.55
CA ARG A 278 -23.52 4.97 -3.70
C ARG A 278 -24.24 5.01 -2.35
N ARG A 279 -23.72 4.32 -1.33
CA ARG A 279 -24.29 4.34 0.03
C ARG A 279 -24.20 5.73 0.66
N ILE A 280 -23.11 6.47 0.41
CA ILE A 280 -22.98 7.86 0.83
C ILE A 280 -24.09 8.71 0.20
N SER A 281 -24.23 8.65 -1.12
CA SER A 281 -25.27 9.40 -1.85
C SER A 281 -26.67 9.09 -1.36
N LEU A 282 -27.02 7.81 -1.20
CA LEU A 282 -28.31 7.39 -0.66
C LEU A 282 -28.57 7.88 0.76
N ALA A 283 -27.54 7.85 1.63
CA ALA A 283 -27.65 8.33 3.00
C ALA A 283 -27.81 9.86 3.09
N LEU A 284 -27.34 10.59 2.06
CA LEU A 284 -27.52 12.03 1.90
C LEU A 284 -28.83 12.40 1.18
N GLY A 285 -29.67 11.40 0.85
CA GLY A 285 -30.96 11.62 0.20
C GLY A 285 -30.89 11.86 -1.32
N GLN A 286 -29.74 11.58 -1.95
CA GLN A 286 -29.59 11.66 -3.40
C GLN A 286 -30.25 10.44 -4.08
N ASP A 287 -30.93 10.67 -5.18
CA ASP A 287 -31.41 9.61 -6.07
C ASP A 287 -30.31 9.15 -7.02
N GLU A 288 -30.63 8.21 -7.92
CA GLU A 288 -29.64 7.66 -8.86
C GLU A 288 -29.13 8.72 -9.84
N GLU A 289 -29.98 9.63 -10.34
CA GLU A 289 -29.58 10.70 -11.25
C GLU A 289 -28.64 11.70 -10.59
N ALA A 290 -28.93 12.07 -9.36
CA ALA A 290 -28.06 12.92 -8.55
C ALA A 290 -26.71 12.24 -8.27
N PHE A 291 -26.69 10.92 -8.03
CA PHE A 291 -25.46 10.15 -7.88
C PHE A 291 -24.62 10.16 -9.16
N GLN A 292 -25.22 9.90 -10.33
CA GLN A 292 -24.51 9.93 -11.60
C GLN A 292 -23.95 11.33 -11.92
N THR A 293 -24.72 12.37 -11.61
CA THR A 293 -24.27 13.76 -11.77
C THR A 293 -23.09 14.08 -10.85
N THR A 294 -23.13 13.61 -9.60
CA THR A 294 -22.01 13.76 -8.65
C THR A 294 -20.75 13.02 -9.14
N LEU A 295 -20.90 11.78 -9.65
CA LEU A 295 -19.80 11.03 -10.25
C LEU A 295 -19.17 11.77 -11.44
N ALA A 296 -19.98 12.38 -12.30
CA ALA A 296 -19.49 13.14 -13.47
C ALA A 296 -18.65 14.37 -13.09
N ARG A 297 -18.81 14.90 -11.87
CA ARG A 297 -18.02 16.01 -11.29
C ARG A 297 -16.85 15.50 -10.44
N SER A 298 -16.64 14.19 -10.35
CA SER A 298 -15.66 13.59 -9.46
C SER A 298 -14.30 13.42 -10.12
N PHE A 299 -13.28 13.28 -9.28
CA PHE A 299 -11.90 13.08 -9.69
C PHE A 299 -11.23 12.04 -8.81
N LEU A 300 -10.41 11.18 -9.41
CA LEU A 300 -9.63 10.16 -8.69
C LEU A 300 -8.13 10.38 -8.94
N VAL A 301 -7.39 10.46 -7.87
CA VAL A 301 -5.93 10.34 -7.88
C VAL A 301 -5.58 8.92 -7.46
N SER A 302 -5.01 8.15 -8.37
CA SER A 302 -4.44 6.83 -8.09
C SER A 302 -2.96 7.02 -7.78
N ALA A 303 -2.59 6.87 -6.52
CA ALA A 303 -1.25 7.06 -6.01
C ALA A 303 -0.60 5.71 -5.74
N ASP A 304 0.47 5.43 -6.46
CA ASP A 304 1.25 4.20 -6.42
C ASP A 304 2.66 4.55 -6.94
N ASN A 305 3.72 4.09 -6.28
CA ASN A 305 5.06 4.58 -6.52
C ASN A 305 5.53 4.46 -7.98
N ALA A 306 6.50 5.28 -8.37
CA ALA A 306 7.00 5.40 -9.75
C ALA A 306 8.48 5.02 -9.82
N HIS A 307 8.93 4.50 -10.97
CA HIS A 307 10.34 4.19 -11.19
C HIS A 307 11.14 5.47 -11.42
N ALA A 308 12.11 5.77 -10.54
CA ALA A 308 13.13 6.77 -10.81
C ALA A 308 14.16 6.24 -11.81
N ILE A 309 14.80 7.14 -12.57
CA ILE A 309 15.93 6.74 -13.43
C ILE A 309 17.04 6.11 -12.59
N HIS A 310 17.45 4.91 -12.99
CA HIS A 310 18.54 4.20 -12.29
C HIS A 310 19.90 4.81 -12.65
N PRO A 311 20.76 5.16 -11.69
CA PRO A 311 22.03 5.84 -11.97
C PRO A 311 22.98 5.02 -12.86
N ASP A 312 23.02 3.71 -12.69
CA ASP A 312 23.91 2.81 -13.43
C ASP A 312 23.24 2.18 -14.67
N HIS A 313 21.90 2.29 -14.78
CA HIS A 313 21.13 1.68 -15.86
C HIS A 313 20.09 2.65 -16.44
N PRO A 314 20.53 3.83 -16.93
CA PRO A 314 19.60 4.81 -17.50
C PRO A 314 18.89 4.31 -18.76
N GLU A 315 19.44 3.27 -19.42
CA GLU A 315 18.89 2.66 -20.63
C GLU A 315 17.54 1.94 -20.40
N TYR A 316 17.13 1.69 -19.15
CA TYR A 316 15.83 1.10 -18.84
C TYR A 316 14.70 2.14 -18.75
N ALA A 317 15.03 3.43 -18.71
CA ALA A 317 14.05 4.51 -18.71
C ALA A 317 13.92 5.13 -20.11
N ASP A 318 12.80 5.84 -20.35
CA ASP A 318 12.70 6.78 -21.47
C ASP A 318 13.67 7.95 -21.22
N ALA A 319 14.36 8.40 -22.27
CA ALA A 319 15.43 9.38 -22.12
C ALA A 319 14.96 10.76 -21.58
N ASP A 320 13.73 11.15 -21.94
CA ASP A 320 13.19 12.47 -21.64
C ASP A 320 12.07 12.46 -20.60
N ASN A 321 11.37 11.28 -20.45
CA ASN A 321 10.24 11.13 -19.55
C ASN A 321 10.60 10.22 -18.36
N CYS A 322 11.72 10.51 -17.70
CA CYS A 322 12.25 9.74 -16.58
C CYS A 322 12.34 10.59 -15.32
N PRO A 323 11.63 10.23 -14.24
CA PRO A 323 11.65 11.00 -13.00
C PRO A 323 12.94 10.76 -12.19
N ARG A 324 13.22 11.71 -11.31
CA ARG A 324 14.33 11.67 -10.34
C ARG A 324 13.81 11.86 -8.94
N MET A 325 14.42 11.20 -7.98
CA MET A 325 14.15 11.38 -6.55
C MET A 325 14.39 12.82 -6.09
N ASN A 326 13.60 13.31 -5.13
CA ASN A 326 13.63 14.69 -4.60
C ASN A 326 13.25 15.78 -5.62
N LYS A 327 12.50 15.44 -6.65
CA LYS A 327 12.06 16.41 -7.68
C LYS A 327 10.55 16.53 -7.80
N GLY A 328 9.80 15.95 -6.86
CA GLY A 328 8.35 16.09 -6.78
C GLY A 328 7.58 14.89 -7.28
N VAL A 329 6.26 15.04 -7.24
CA VAL A 329 5.30 13.98 -7.59
C VAL A 329 5.36 13.66 -9.07
N VAL A 330 5.28 12.39 -9.42
CA VAL A 330 5.36 11.90 -10.80
C VAL A 330 3.96 11.64 -11.34
N ILE A 331 3.61 12.18 -12.50
CA ILE A 331 2.42 11.78 -13.27
C ILE A 331 2.82 10.71 -14.26
N LYS A 332 2.14 9.57 -14.23
CA LYS A 332 2.43 8.40 -15.05
C LYS A 332 1.56 8.37 -16.31
N PHE A 333 2.17 8.13 -17.46
CA PHE A 333 1.49 8.01 -18.77
C PHE A 333 1.75 6.66 -19.42
N ASN A 334 0.72 6.06 -20.01
CA ASN A 334 0.86 4.87 -20.83
C ASN A 334 -0.17 4.87 -21.96
N ALA A 335 0.31 4.76 -23.23
CA ALA A 335 -0.55 4.76 -24.41
C ALA A 335 -1.51 3.55 -24.46
N ASN A 336 -1.16 2.42 -23.84
CA ASN A 336 -1.99 1.22 -23.75
C ASN A 336 -2.93 1.22 -22.54
N GLN A 337 -3.06 2.37 -21.85
CA GLN A 337 -3.94 2.58 -20.71
C GLN A 337 -3.65 1.64 -19.51
N HIS A 338 -2.39 1.26 -19.31
CA HIS A 338 -1.95 0.65 -18.06
C HIS A 338 -1.91 1.66 -16.90
N TYR A 339 -1.89 2.95 -17.24
CA TYR A 339 -2.15 4.09 -16.35
C TYR A 339 -3.34 4.86 -16.92
N ALA A 340 -4.27 5.26 -16.06
CA ALA A 340 -5.53 5.91 -16.44
C ALA A 340 -5.38 7.38 -16.85
N THR A 341 -4.19 7.96 -16.70
CA THR A 341 -3.91 9.36 -16.99
C THR A 341 -4.18 9.71 -18.44
N ASP A 342 -4.97 10.77 -18.66
CA ASP A 342 -5.15 11.43 -19.93
C ASP A 342 -4.72 12.91 -19.86
N GLY A 343 -4.85 13.64 -20.97
CA GLY A 343 -4.46 15.04 -21.03
C GLY A 343 -5.28 15.95 -20.11
N ARG A 344 -6.56 15.62 -19.86
CA ARG A 344 -7.44 16.39 -18.97
C ARG A 344 -7.09 16.14 -17.51
N SER A 345 -7.01 14.90 -17.10
CA SER A 345 -6.69 14.52 -15.72
C SER A 345 -5.28 15.01 -15.31
N CYS A 346 -4.32 14.93 -16.23
CA CYS A 346 -2.99 15.54 -16.06
C CYS A 346 -3.07 17.05 -15.85
N ALA A 347 -3.84 17.77 -16.66
CA ALA A 347 -3.97 19.24 -16.54
C ALA A 347 -4.60 19.64 -15.20
N VAL A 348 -5.64 18.92 -14.75
CA VAL A 348 -6.27 19.13 -13.44
C VAL A 348 -5.26 18.92 -12.31
N PHE A 349 -4.53 17.80 -12.30
CA PHE A 349 -3.58 17.52 -11.24
C PHE A 349 -2.39 18.47 -11.23
N ARG A 350 -1.91 18.91 -12.41
CA ARG A 350 -0.88 19.95 -12.49
C ARG A 350 -1.35 21.28 -11.89
N ALA A 351 -2.59 21.66 -12.12
CA ALA A 351 -3.15 22.88 -11.52
C ALA A 351 -3.22 22.75 -9.99
N ILE A 352 -3.68 21.61 -9.47
CA ILE A 352 -3.69 21.29 -8.02
C ILE A 352 -2.28 21.41 -7.42
N CYS A 353 -1.29 20.78 -8.05
CA CYS A 353 0.11 20.86 -7.60
C CYS A 353 0.68 22.28 -7.66
N ALA A 354 0.35 23.04 -8.71
CA ALA A 354 0.79 24.45 -8.82
C ALA A 354 0.20 25.30 -7.69
N ASP A 355 -1.07 25.13 -7.36
CA ASP A 355 -1.73 25.80 -6.24
C ASP A 355 -1.13 25.41 -4.89
N ALA A 356 -0.68 24.16 -4.74
CA ALA A 356 0.01 23.66 -3.56
C ALA A 356 1.51 24.03 -3.50
N GLY A 357 2.07 24.58 -4.57
CA GLY A 357 3.52 24.83 -4.69
C GLY A 357 4.36 23.55 -4.79
N VAL A 358 3.78 22.47 -5.27
CA VAL A 358 4.41 21.15 -5.38
C VAL A 358 5.00 20.94 -6.76
N PRO A 359 6.29 20.57 -6.89
CA PRO A 359 6.90 20.28 -8.18
C PRO A 359 6.35 18.94 -8.73
N VAL A 360 6.23 18.88 -10.08
CA VAL A 360 5.67 17.76 -10.81
C VAL A 360 6.65 17.29 -11.88
N GLN A 361 6.78 15.97 -11.98
CA GLN A 361 7.51 15.28 -13.01
C GLN A 361 6.57 14.41 -13.85
N VAL A 362 7.07 13.86 -14.95
CA VAL A 362 6.32 12.90 -15.77
C VAL A 362 7.12 11.63 -15.95
N MET A 363 6.41 10.50 -16.08
CA MET A 363 6.96 9.22 -16.43
C MET A 363 6.20 8.62 -17.61
N ALA A 364 6.95 8.16 -18.60
CA ALA A 364 6.48 7.21 -19.59
C ALA A 364 7.49 6.06 -19.67
N ASN A 365 7.02 4.86 -19.90
CA ASN A 365 7.91 3.72 -20.09
C ASN A 365 8.64 3.86 -21.42
N ARG A 366 9.86 3.33 -21.50
CA ARG A 366 10.55 3.14 -22.78
C ARG A 366 9.65 2.31 -23.71
N SER A 367 9.52 2.73 -24.99
CA SER A 367 8.48 2.25 -25.91
C SER A 367 8.48 0.73 -26.16
N ASP A 368 9.60 0.05 -25.90
CA ASP A 368 9.77 -1.40 -26.06
C ASP A 368 9.61 -2.18 -24.73
N LEU A 369 9.33 -1.50 -23.60
CA LEU A 369 9.09 -2.11 -22.30
C LEU A 369 7.60 -1.95 -21.92
N PRO A 370 6.92 -3.04 -21.53
CA PRO A 370 5.48 -2.98 -21.26
C PRO A 370 5.13 -2.15 -20.01
N GLY A 371 6.05 -2.03 -19.05
CA GLY A 371 5.78 -1.42 -17.75
C GLY A 371 4.83 -2.24 -16.87
N GLY A 372 4.50 -1.69 -15.69
CA GLY A 372 3.47 -2.22 -14.80
C GLY A 372 2.10 -1.60 -15.10
N SER A 373 1.09 -1.97 -14.31
CA SER A 373 -0.22 -1.33 -14.24
C SER A 373 -0.48 -0.91 -12.79
N THR A 374 -1.49 -0.06 -12.57
CA THR A 374 -1.84 0.46 -11.26
C THR A 374 -3.33 0.28 -10.98
N LEU A 375 -3.70 0.51 -9.73
CA LEU A 375 -5.10 0.42 -9.28
C LEU A 375 -6.05 1.42 -9.97
N GLY A 376 -5.54 2.53 -10.55
CA GLY A 376 -6.36 3.57 -11.17
C GLY A 376 -7.15 3.11 -12.39
N CYS A 377 -6.52 2.42 -13.32
CA CYS A 377 -7.21 1.87 -14.49
C CYS A 377 -8.19 0.75 -14.10
N ILE A 378 -7.88 0.00 -13.03
CA ILE A 378 -8.74 -1.08 -12.53
C ILE A 378 -9.99 -0.50 -11.85
N ALA A 379 -9.82 0.42 -10.89
CA ALA A 379 -10.92 1.10 -10.20
C ALA A 379 -11.82 1.87 -11.17
N GLY A 380 -11.21 2.50 -12.20
CA GLY A 380 -11.91 3.25 -13.24
C GLY A 380 -12.92 2.43 -14.06
N THR A 381 -12.81 1.10 -14.10
CA THR A 381 -13.80 0.23 -14.76
C THR A 381 -15.13 0.15 -14.00
N LEU A 382 -15.11 0.34 -12.69
CA LEU A 382 -16.29 0.25 -11.83
C LEU A 382 -16.79 1.63 -11.38
N VAL A 383 -15.88 2.60 -11.29
CA VAL A 383 -16.14 4.00 -10.95
C VAL A 383 -15.56 4.88 -12.05
N PRO A 384 -16.28 5.06 -13.18
CA PRO A 384 -15.77 5.73 -14.39
C PRO A 384 -15.73 7.25 -14.21
N VAL A 385 -14.70 7.75 -13.52
CA VAL A 385 -14.43 9.16 -13.28
C VAL A 385 -13.11 9.57 -13.92
N SER A 386 -12.90 10.89 -14.09
CA SER A 386 -11.60 11.39 -14.54
C SER A 386 -10.52 10.99 -13.54
N THR A 387 -9.50 10.25 -14.01
CA THR A 387 -8.48 9.63 -13.14
C THR A 387 -7.08 10.01 -13.59
N VAL A 388 -6.21 10.36 -12.65
CA VAL A 388 -4.77 10.54 -12.85
C VAL A 388 -4.00 9.50 -12.04
N ASP A 389 -3.05 8.83 -12.67
CA ASP A 389 -2.09 7.96 -12.00
C ASP A 389 -0.82 8.74 -11.68
N ILE A 390 -0.47 8.76 -10.41
CA ILE A 390 0.70 9.44 -9.90
C ILE A 390 1.55 8.50 -9.05
N GLY A 391 2.73 8.95 -8.62
CA GLY A 391 3.54 8.21 -7.66
C GLY A 391 4.72 9.00 -7.16
N LEU A 392 5.42 8.43 -6.18
CA LEU A 392 6.69 8.94 -5.68
C LEU A 392 7.84 8.22 -6.37
N PRO A 393 8.87 8.94 -6.86
CA PRO A 393 9.97 8.32 -7.58
C PRO A 393 10.86 7.54 -6.63
N GLN A 394 11.06 6.24 -6.92
CA GLN A 394 11.88 5.34 -6.12
C GLN A 394 12.79 4.46 -6.97
N LEU A 395 13.82 3.90 -6.34
CA LEU A 395 14.68 2.84 -6.87
C LEU A 395 14.43 1.54 -6.12
N ALA A 396 14.82 0.44 -6.76
CA ALA A 396 14.70 -0.91 -6.20
C ALA A 396 13.27 -1.30 -5.78
N MET A 397 12.25 -0.81 -6.51
CA MET A 397 10.86 -1.22 -6.32
C MET A 397 10.74 -2.75 -6.25
N HIS A 398 9.95 -3.26 -5.30
CA HIS A 398 9.78 -4.69 -5.02
C HIS A 398 11.03 -5.41 -4.48
N ALA A 399 12.08 -4.68 -4.10
CA ALA A 399 13.13 -5.24 -3.26
C ALA A 399 12.66 -5.34 -1.80
N ALA A 400 13.32 -6.16 -1.00
CA ALA A 400 13.07 -6.21 0.44
C ALA A 400 13.38 -4.87 1.14
N TRP A 401 14.18 -4.03 0.51
CA TRP A 401 14.47 -2.65 0.90
C TRP A 401 14.53 -1.78 -0.34
N GLU A 402 13.85 -0.64 -0.30
CA GLU A 402 13.63 0.28 -1.41
C GLU A 402 14.19 1.66 -1.07
N ILE A 403 14.45 2.49 -2.08
CA ILE A 403 15.09 3.79 -1.90
C ILE A 403 14.20 4.88 -2.50
N MET A 404 13.96 5.95 -1.74
CA MET A 404 13.16 7.12 -2.15
C MET A 404 13.83 8.43 -1.77
N GLY A 405 13.42 9.53 -2.41
CA GLY A 405 13.83 10.87 -2.03
C GLY A 405 13.09 11.35 -0.76
N ILE A 406 13.82 11.97 0.17
CA ILE A 406 13.25 12.42 1.45
C ILE A 406 12.19 13.53 1.29
N ALA A 407 12.31 14.38 0.25
CA ALA A 407 11.38 15.49 0.03
C ALA A 407 10.05 15.06 -0.60
N ASP A 408 10.03 13.95 -1.34
CA ASP A 408 8.92 13.60 -2.21
C ASP A 408 7.66 13.22 -1.41
N CYS A 409 7.82 12.62 -0.23
CA CYS A 409 6.69 12.26 0.65
C CYS A 409 5.93 13.49 1.16
N GLY A 410 6.64 14.55 1.51
CA GLY A 410 6.01 15.82 1.90
C GLY A 410 5.27 16.48 0.74
N TYR A 411 5.84 16.44 -0.45
CA TYR A 411 5.18 16.94 -1.66
C TYR A 411 3.85 16.21 -1.94
N LEU A 412 3.81 14.89 -1.76
CA LEU A 412 2.56 14.16 -1.95
C LEU A 412 1.49 14.60 -0.94
N ALA A 413 1.84 14.71 0.34
CA ALA A 413 0.89 15.13 1.37
C ALA A 413 0.32 16.53 1.09
N ASP A 414 1.18 17.49 0.70
CA ASP A 414 0.75 18.86 0.34
C ASP A 414 -0.15 18.86 -0.92
N ALA A 415 0.20 18.10 -1.97
CA ALA A 415 -0.62 17.98 -3.17
C ALA A 415 -1.98 17.35 -2.87
N MET A 416 -2.02 16.32 -2.03
CA MET A 416 -3.26 15.64 -1.66
C MET A 416 -4.16 16.50 -0.77
N ALA A 417 -3.60 17.27 0.17
CA ALA A 417 -4.38 18.22 0.95
C ALA A 417 -5.12 19.21 0.03
N ARG A 418 -4.41 19.78 -0.95
CA ARG A 418 -5.03 20.69 -1.93
C ARG A 418 -6.04 19.96 -2.84
N CYS A 419 -5.74 18.73 -3.25
CA CYS A 419 -6.66 17.93 -4.06
C CYS A 419 -8.02 17.74 -3.39
N PHE A 420 -8.04 17.37 -2.12
CA PHE A 420 -9.28 17.15 -1.36
C PHE A 420 -10.11 18.42 -1.13
N GLU A 421 -9.51 19.60 -1.26
CA GLU A 421 -10.18 20.91 -1.17
C GLU A 421 -10.69 21.43 -2.53
N THR A 422 -10.38 20.75 -3.64
CA THR A 422 -10.72 21.21 -4.98
C THR A 422 -12.19 20.92 -5.31
N GLU A 423 -12.83 21.83 -6.02
CA GLU A 423 -14.14 21.65 -6.68
C GLU A 423 -13.92 21.68 -8.20
N LEU A 424 -14.47 20.68 -8.93
CA LEU A 424 -14.35 20.54 -10.39
C LEU A 424 -15.69 20.71 -11.09
#